data_53876aba428091300e3ce5e91f1c59c2
#
_entry.id   53876aba428091300e3ce5e91f1c59c2
#
_cell.length_a   1.000
_cell.length_b   1.000
_cell.length_c   1.000
_cell.angle_alpha   90.00
_cell.angle_beta   90.00
_cell.angle_gamma   90.00
#
_symmetry.space_group_name_H-M   'P 1'
#
loop_
_entity.id
_entity.type
_entity.pdbx_description
1 polymer ?
#
loop_
_entity_poly.entity_id
_entity_poly.type
_entity_poly.pdbx_seq_one_letter_code
_entity_poly.pdbx_strand_id
1 'polypeptide(L)'
;MAQWYNHQMRYDTIIIGAGLSGLAAGIRLAMFDKKVCIVEKHIELGGLNSFYVRKNRRFDVGLHAMTNFTAKGVRSSPLGKLLKQLRFSHDDFRLCQQEMSEIRFPEKSLCCTNEFEFMRQEVAEQFPDQIDGFNKLVKKILAFDELDLDDSNRLMSRPVLELFINDPVLIDMLFCPLMYYGNAREGDMDFYQFVIMFKSIFIEGFSKPEGGMHYILNLMADKFKELGGELKMGSGVKTINASQGIVGSVLLENDEELATEAVLSSMGY
;
A
#
# COMPACT_ATOMS: atom_id res chain seq x y z
N MET A 1 51.95 -2.44 -19.59
CA MET A 1 51.07 -2.99 -18.53
C MET A 1 49.65 -2.86 -19.03
N ALA A 2 49.06 -3.96 -19.48
CA ALA A 2 47.65 -3.97 -19.94
C ALA A 2 46.73 -3.84 -18.73
N GLN A 3 46.04 -2.70 -18.63
CA GLN A 3 44.95 -2.52 -17.70
C GLN A 3 43.84 -3.48 -18.13
N TRP A 4 43.63 -4.57 -17.38
CA TRP A 4 42.46 -5.41 -17.46
C TRP A 4 41.30 -4.56 -16.98
N TYR A 5 40.57 -3.95 -17.91
CA TYR A 5 39.25 -3.42 -17.63
C TYR A 5 38.35 -4.61 -17.26
N ASN A 6 38.25 -4.83 -15.95
CA ASN A 6 37.23 -5.70 -15.40
C ASN A 6 35.87 -5.07 -15.83
N HIS A 7 35.19 -5.69 -16.79
CA HIS A 7 33.85 -5.32 -17.17
C HIS A 7 32.90 -5.70 -16.04
N GLN A 8 33.06 -5.01 -14.89
CA GLN A 8 32.12 -5.10 -13.81
C GLN A 8 30.79 -4.60 -14.35
N MET A 9 29.77 -5.45 -14.34
CA MET A 9 28.44 -5.10 -14.85
C MET A 9 27.94 -3.85 -14.11
N ARG A 10 27.76 -2.77 -14.83
CA ARG A 10 27.23 -1.52 -14.30
C ARG A 10 25.74 -1.49 -14.48
N TYR A 11 24.99 -1.19 -13.41
CA TYR A 11 23.56 -0.96 -13.44
C TYR A 11 23.25 0.52 -13.66
N ASP A 12 22.18 0.83 -14.38
CA ASP A 12 21.64 2.18 -14.43
C ASP A 12 21.08 2.57 -13.06
N THR A 13 20.45 1.61 -12.37
CA THR A 13 19.85 1.85 -11.05
C THR A 13 19.94 0.60 -10.20
N ILE A 14 20.35 0.77 -8.93
CA ILE A 14 20.17 -0.24 -7.88
C ILE A 14 19.02 0.20 -7.00
N ILE A 15 18.07 -0.72 -6.76
CA ILE A 15 16.94 -0.50 -5.86
C ILE A 15 17.19 -1.28 -4.58
N ILE A 16 17.10 -0.61 -3.43
CA ILE A 16 17.26 -1.23 -2.11
C ILE A 16 15.88 -1.58 -1.57
N GLY A 17 15.61 -2.87 -1.44
CA GLY A 17 14.37 -3.43 -0.93
C GLY A 17 13.45 -3.99 -2.02
N ALA A 18 13.03 -5.26 -1.84
CA ALA A 18 12.10 -5.99 -2.69
C ALA A 18 10.66 -6.01 -2.11
N GLY A 19 10.25 -4.90 -1.50
CA GLY A 19 8.85 -4.64 -1.17
C GLY A 19 8.05 -4.22 -2.41
N LEU A 20 6.74 -4.02 -2.28
CA LEU A 20 5.86 -3.61 -3.38
C LEU A 20 6.37 -2.37 -4.12
N SER A 21 6.85 -1.36 -3.39
CA SER A 21 7.37 -0.11 -3.97
C SER A 21 8.64 -0.34 -4.80
N GLY A 22 9.60 -1.14 -4.27
CA GLY A 22 10.83 -1.47 -4.97
C GLY A 22 10.57 -2.29 -6.23
N LEU A 23 9.70 -3.30 -6.14
CA LEU A 23 9.30 -4.12 -7.29
C LEU A 23 8.58 -3.28 -8.35
N ALA A 24 7.66 -2.39 -7.96
CA ALA A 24 6.97 -1.50 -8.89
C ALA A 24 7.94 -0.55 -9.61
N ALA A 25 8.88 0.06 -8.86
CA ALA A 25 9.91 0.92 -9.43
C ALA A 25 10.81 0.14 -10.40
N GLY A 26 11.25 -1.07 -10.00
CA GLY A 26 12.07 -1.94 -10.85
C GLY A 26 11.39 -2.30 -12.16
N ILE A 27 10.12 -2.73 -12.11
CA ILE A 27 9.31 -3.00 -13.30
C ILE A 27 9.25 -1.76 -14.19
N ARG A 28 8.95 -0.59 -13.62
CA ARG A 28 8.85 0.65 -14.40
C ARG A 28 10.15 1.02 -15.09
N LEU A 29 11.29 0.96 -14.39
CA LEU A 29 12.59 1.27 -14.98
C LEU A 29 12.98 0.24 -16.05
N ALA A 30 12.79 -1.06 -15.80
CA ALA A 30 13.09 -2.11 -16.76
C ALA A 30 12.25 -2.00 -18.05
N MET A 31 11.01 -1.48 -17.99
CA MET A 31 10.19 -1.19 -19.16
C MET A 31 10.77 -0.11 -20.08
N PHE A 32 11.73 0.67 -19.63
CA PHE A 32 12.45 1.68 -20.39
C PHE A 32 13.89 1.26 -20.69
N ASP A 33 14.12 -0.05 -20.82
CA ASP A 33 15.40 -0.67 -21.15
C ASP A 33 16.54 -0.31 -20.18
N LYS A 34 16.18 0.06 -18.93
CA LYS A 34 17.16 0.31 -17.88
C LYS A 34 17.64 -1.00 -17.28
N LYS A 35 18.94 -1.11 -17.09
CA LYS A 35 19.58 -2.22 -16.40
C LYS A 35 19.44 -2.03 -14.89
N VAL A 36 18.52 -2.75 -14.29
CA VAL A 36 18.10 -2.58 -12.89
C VAL A 36 18.42 -3.81 -12.06
N CYS A 37 19.01 -3.59 -10.89
CA CYS A 37 19.18 -4.62 -9.86
C CYS A 37 18.39 -4.22 -8.62
N ILE A 38 17.55 -5.13 -8.13
CA ILE A 38 16.92 -5.00 -6.80
C ILE A 38 17.72 -5.85 -5.81
N VAL A 39 18.14 -5.24 -4.71
CA VAL A 39 18.87 -5.91 -3.62
C VAL A 39 17.96 -5.98 -2.40
N GLU A 40 17.77 -7.19 -1.87
CA GLU A 40 16.93 -7.46 -0.71
C GLU A 40 17.71 -8.21 0.38
N LYS A 41 17.63 -7.71 1.61
CA LYS A 41 18.31 -8.30 2.76
C LYS A 41 17.73 -9.65 3.17
N HIS A 42 16.42 -9.78 3.09
CA HIS A 42 15.73 -11.02 3.46
C HIS A 42 15.77 -12.05 2.34
N ILE A 43 15.52 -13.31 2.70
CA ILE A 43 15.34 -14.40 1.75
C ILE A 43 13.93 -14.45 1.15
N GLU A 44 12.98 -13.73 1.76
CA GLU A 44 11.59 -13.62 1.33
C GLU A 44 11.30 -12.21 0.80
N LEU A 45 10.47 -12.17 -0.24
CA LEU A 45 9.98 -10.91 -0.82
C LEU A 45 8.94 -10.23 0.08
N GLY A 46 8.78 -8.92 -0.08
CA GLY A 46 7.59 -8.20 0.36
C GLY A 46 7.80 -7.17 1.44
N GLY A 47 8.91 -7.18 2.16
CA GLY A 47 9.14 -6.24 3.26
C GLY A 47 8.00 -6.30 4.29
N LEU A 48 7.26 -5.20 4.52
CA LEU A 48 6.11 -5.18 5.42
C LEU A 48 4.94 -6.07 4.95
N ASN A 49 4.90 -6.45 3.68
CA ASN A 49 3.89 -7.35 3.12
C ASN A 49 4.38 -8.80 2.99
N SER A 50 5.42 -9.17 3.72
CA SER A 50 5.89 -10.54 3.80
C SER A 50 4.92 -11.44 4.58
N PHE A 51 5.29 -12.69 4.76
CA PHE A 51 4.50 -13.67 5.50
C PHE A 51 5.37 -14.45 6.48
N TYR A 52 4.73 -15.12 7.43
CA TYR A 52 5.39 -16.13 8.25
C TYR A 52 4.60 -17.46 8.18
N VAL A 53 5.28 -18.55 8.49
CA VAL A 53 4.68 -19.89 8.48
C VAL A 53 4.57 -20.42 9.91
N ARG A 54 3.37 -20.87 10.29
CA ARG A 54 3.13 -21.55 11.57
C ARG A 54 2.24 -22.76 11.35
N LYS A 55 2.68 -23.94 11.79
CA LYS A 55 1.96 -25.20 11.62
C LYS A 55 1.52 -25.43 10.16
N ASN A 56 2.42 -25.25 9.21
CA ASN A 56 2.20 -25.36 7.75
C ASN A 56 1.12 -24.42 7.19
N ARG A 57 0.77 -23.35 7.89
CA ARG A 57 -0.11 -22.28 7.41
C ARG A 57 0.69 -20.99 7.23
N ARG A 58 0.43 -20.29 6.15
CA ARG A 58 0.98 -18.97 5.89
C ARG A 58 0.06 -17.91 6.49
N PHE A 59 0.68 -16.89 7.08
CA PHE A 59 0.01 -15.71 7.64
C PHE A 59 0.67 -14.48 7.06
N ASP A 60 -0.12 -13.64 6.41
CA ASP A 60 0.35 -12.34 5.94
C ASP A 60 0.69 -11.45 7.15
N VAL A 61 1.79 -10.66 7.07
CA VAL A 61 2.27 -9.84 8.17
C VAL A 61 1.60 -8.47 8.18
N GLY A 62 1.70 -7.72 7.10
CA GLY A 62 1.23 -6.35 7.03
C GLY A 62 -0.16 -6.23 6.42
N LEU A 63 -0.29 -6.54 5.16
CA LEU A 63 -1.52 -6.35 4.40
C LEU A 63 -2.36 -7.63 4.38
N HIS A 64 -3.44 -7.65 5.13
CA HIS A 64 -4.38 -8.79 5.16
C HIS A 64 -5.46 -8.68 4.09
N ALA A 65 -5.85 -7.46 3.73
CA ALA A 65 -6.77 -7.11 2.66
C ALA A 65 -6.33 -5.80 2.00
N MET A 66 -6.50 -5.71 0.69
CA MET A 66 -6.24 -4.50 -0.08
C MET A 66 -7.46 -3.59 0.00
N THR A 67 -7.27 -2.33 0.35
CA THR A 67 -8.28 -1.28 0.21
C THR A 67 -8.41 -0.85 -1.25
N ASN A 68 -9.30 0.09 -1.52
CA ASN A 68 -9.52 0.64 -2.86
C ASN A 68 -9.92 -0.45 -3.87
N PHE A 69 -10.86 -1.31 -3.48
CA PHE A 69 -11.38 -2.33 -4.39
C PHE A 69 -11.87 -1.68 -5.68
N THR A 70 -11.57 -2.32 -6.78
CA THR A 70 -11.95 -1.85 -8.11
C THR A 70 -12.49 -3.01 -8.91
N ALA A 71 -13.73 -2.87 -9.36
CA ALA A 71 -14.33 -3.84 -10.27
C ALA A 71 -13.57 -3.90 -11.61
N LYS A 72 -13.59 -5.09 -12.23
CA LYS A 72 -13.00 -5.29 -13.56
C LYS A 72 -13.56 -4.27 -14.57
N GLY A 73 -12.68 -3.63 -15.32
CA GLY A 73 -13.04 -2.64 -16.35
C GLY A 73 -12.96 -1.18 -15.91
N VAL A 74 -12.92 -0.88 -14.61
CA VAL A 74 -12.77 0.48 -14.10
C VAL A 74 -11.28 0.88 -14.11
N ARG A 75 -10.90 1.71 -15.10
CA ARG A 75 -9.50 2.14 -15.32
C ARG A 75 -9.13 3.45 -14.63
N SER A 76 -10.11 4.22 -14.19
CA SER A 76 -9.90 5.54 -13.56
C SER A 76 -9.54 5.47 -12.08
N SER A 77 -9.79 4.34 -11.43
CA SER A 77 -9.48 4.12 -10.01
C SER A 77 -7.97 4.10 -9.74
N PRO A 78 -7.53 4.28 -8.48
CA PRO A 78 -6.13 4.16 -8.10
C PRO A 78 -5.50 2.83 -8.53
N LEU A 79 -6.16 1.71 -8.23
CA LEU A 79 -5.69 0.38 -8.64
C LEU A 79 -5.67 0.23 -10.17
N GLY A 80 -6.71 0.66 -10.88
CA GLY A 80 -6.77 0.61 -12.34
C GLY A 80 -5.63 1.40 -13.01
N LYS A 81 -5.29 2.57 -12.48
CA LYS A 81 -4.14 3.37 -12.93
C LYS A 81 -2.82 2.65 -12.68
N LEU A 82 -2.64 2.06 -11.49
CA LEU A 82 -1.43 1.30 -11.13
C LEU A 82 -1.24 0.08 -12.05
N LEU A 83 -2.27 -0.73 -12.22
CA LEU A 83 -2.25 -1.88 -13.13
C LEU A 83 -1.84 -1.48 -14.55
N LYS A 84 -2.42 -0.40 -15.08
CA LYS A 84 -2.06 0.15 -16.39
C LYS A 84 -0.59 0.56 -16.44
N GLN A 85 -0.06 1.23 -15.42
CA GLN A 85 1.34 1.66 -15.36
C GLN A 85 2.31 0.49 -15.34
N LEU A 86 1.96 -0.59 -14.65
CA LEU A 86 2.78 -1.80 -14.53
C LEU A 86 2.50 -2.83 -15.64
N ARG A 87 1.56 -2.53 -16.56
CA ARG A 87 1.12 -3.41 -17.63
C ARG A 87 0.63 -4.76 -17.13
N PHE A 88 -0.13 -4.76 -16.05
CA PHE A 88 -0.92 -5.90 -15.59
C PHE A 88 -2.37 -5.75 -16.02
N SER A 89 -3.03 -6.87 -16.24
CA SER A 89 -4.49 -6.94 -16.33
C SER A 89 -5.09 -7.05 -14.92
N HIS A 90 -6.37 -6.74 -14.78
CA HIS A 90 -7.09 -6.95 -13.53
C HIS A 90 -7.12 -8.44 -13.14
N ASP A 91 -7.26 -9.33 -14.13
CA ASP A 91 -7.35 -10.78 -13.92
C ASP A 91 -6.03 -11.37 -13.41
N ASP A 92 -4.88 -10.76 -13.71
CA ASP A 92 -3.58 -11.21 -13.21
C ASP A 92 -3.51 -11.16 -11.68
N PHE A 93 -4.27 -10.26 -11.04
CA PHE A 93 -4.25 -10.10 -9.58
C PHE A 93 -5.20 -11.05 -8.84
N ARG A 94 -6.11 -11.73 -9.53
CA ARG A 94 -7.07 -12.70 -8.97
C ARG A 94 -7.75 -12.19 -7.70
N LEU A 95 -8.26 -10.96 -7.75
CA LEU A 95 -8.84 -10.30 -6.59
C LEU A 95 -10.22 -10.87 -6.26
N CYS A 96 -10.36 -11.39 -5.05
CA CYS A 96 -11.64 -11.74 -4.44
C CYS A 96 -12.09 -10.56 -3.59
N GLN A 97 -13.28 -10.03 -3.86
CA GLN A 97 -13.88 -8.97 -3.03
C GLN A 97 -14.27 -9.52 -1.66
N GLN A 98 -14.35 -8.65 -0.67
CA GLN A 98 -14.88 -9.04 0.63
C GLN A 98 -16.36 -9.47 0.51
N GLU A 99 -16.74 -10.47 1.28
CA GLU A 99 -18.14 -10.82 1.43
C GLU A 99 -18.81 -9.90 2.44
N MET A 100 -18.22 -9.77 3.63
CA MET A 100 -18.70 -8.90 4.70
C MET A 100 -17.60 -8.65 5.74
N SER A 101 -17.57 -7.44 6.28
CA SER A 101 -16.81 -7.10 7.49
C SER A 101 -17.75 -6.62 8.57
N GLU A 102 -17.46 -6.91 9.83
CA GLU A 102 -18.25 -6.49 10.98
C GLU A 102 -17.38 -5.69 11.95
N ILE A 103 -17.89 -4.53 12.38
CA ILE A 103 -17.34 -3.71 13.46
C ILE A 103 -18.22 -3.95 14.66
N ARG A 104 -17.71 -4.66 15.66
CA ARG A 104 -18.48 -5.07 16.84
C ARG A 104 -18.05 -4.33 18.09
N PHE A 105 -18.99 -3.68 18.72
CA PHE A 105 -18.90 -3.06 20.03
C PHE A 105 -19.84 -3.79 21.02
N PRO A 106 -19.77 -3.54 22.33
CA PRO A 106 -20.53 -4.34 23.31
C PRO A 106 -22.05 -4.40 23.04
N GLU A 107 -22.65 -3.29 22.62
CA GLU A 107 -24.10 -3.21 22.43
C GLU A 107 -24.54 -2.95 20.98
N LYS A 108 -23.59 -2.71 20.08
CA LYS A 108 -23.82 -2.33 18.68
C LYS A 108 -22.89 -3.06 17.76
N SER A 109 -23.35 -3.38 16.56
CA SER A 109 -22.51 -3.82 15.47
C SER A 109 -22.89 -3.09 14.18
N LEU A 110 -21.90 -2.90 13.31
CA LEU A 110 -22.09 -2.40 11.96
C LEU A 110 -21.44 -3.37 10.98
N CYS A 111 -22.21 -3.86 10.04
CA CYS A 111 -21.70 -4.65 8.93
C CYS A 111 -21.42 -3.76 7.73
N CYS A 112 -20.40 -4.10 6.96
CA CYS A 112 -20.08 -3.43 5.72
C CYS A 112 -19.59 -4.43 4.65
N THR A 113 -19.90 -4.10 3.41
CA THR A 113 -19.47 -4.81 2.20
C THR A 113 -18.86 -3.78 1.26
N ASN A 114 -18.52 -4.17 0.02
CA ASN A 114 -18.11 -3.20 -1.00
C ASN A 114 -19.28 -2.39 -1.58
N GLU A 115 -20.51 -2.69 -1.15
CA GLU A 115 -21.70 -1.89 -1.47
C GLU A 115 -21.95 -0.91 -0.33
N PHE A 116 -21.51 0.34 -0.49
CA PHE A 116 -21.63 1.36 0.56
C PHE A 116 -23.07 1.59 1.03
N GLU A 117 -24.04 1.40 0.15
CA GLU A 117 -25.46 1.52 0.50
C GLU A 117 -25.87 0.53 1.60
N PHE A 118 -25.27 -0.67 1.64
CA PHE A 118 -25.47 -1.64 2.71
C PHE A 118 -25.05 -1.07 4.07
N MET A 119 -23.84 -0.49 4.16
CA MET A 119 -23.37 0.15 5.40
C MET A 119 -24.30 1.30 5.82
N ARG A 120 -24.81 2.08 4.86
CA ARG A 120 -25.73 3.17 5.14
C ARG A 120 -27.04 2.68 5.75
N GLN A 121 -27.57 1.53 5.29
CA GLN A 121 -28.74 0.87 5.88
C GLN A 121 -28.44 0.36 7.29
N GLU A 122 -27.29 -0.27 7.53
CA GLU A 122 -26.85 -0.68 8.86
C GLU A 122 -26.80 0.50 9.84
N VAL A 123 -26.27 1.66 9.41
CA VAL A 123 -26.27 2.87 10.25
C VAL A 123 -27.71 3.34 10.52
N ALA A 124 -28.61 3.30 9.53
CA ALA A 124 -30.01 3.68 9.73
C ALA A 124 -30.75 2.75 10.71
N GLU A 125 -30.43 1.45 10.70
CA GLU A 125 -31.04 0.47 11.60
C GLU A 125 -30.47 0.54 13.02
N GLN A 126 -29.14 0.62 13.15
CA GLN A 126 -28.47 0.61 14.44
C GLN A 126 -28.49 1.98 15.15
N PHE A 127 -28.52 3.08 14.38
CA PHE A 127 -28.45 4.45 14.85
C PHE A 127 -29.47 5.35 14.13
N PRO A 128 -30.79 5.09 14.27
CA PRO A 128 -31.83 5.77 13.48
C PRO A 128 -31.81 7.30 13.66
N ASP A 129 -31.45 7.80 14.83
CA ASP A 129 -31.39 9.24 15.11
C ASP A 129 -30.12 9.91 14.51
N GLN A 130 -29.16 9.13 13.97
CA GLN A 130 -27.91 9.65 13.45
C GLN A 130 -27.84 9.62 11.91
N ILE A 131 -28.77 8.97 11.21
CA ILE A 131 -28.67 8.71 9.77
C ILE A 131 -28.60 9.99 8.93
N ASP A 132 -29.33 11.04 9.30
CA ASP A 132 -29.32 12.33 8.59
C ASP A 132 -27.96 13.02 8.76
N GLY A 133 -27.39 12.98 9.97
CA GLY A 133 -26.04 13.48 10.26
C GLY A 133 -24.98 12.71 9.51
N PHE A 134 -25.07 11.37 9.53
CA PHE A 134 -24.18 10.50 8.78
C PHE A 134 -24.20 10.79 7.27
N ASN A 135 -25.36 10.95 6.68
CA ASN A 135 -25.49 11.30 5.26
C ASN A 135 -24.87 12.66 4.92
N LYS A 136 -24.97 13.67 5.81
CA LYS A 136 -24.31 14.97 5.65
C LYS A 136 -22.79 14.84 5.74
N LEU A 137 -22.29 14.05 6.69
CA LEU A 137 -20.86 13.73 6.82
C LEU A 137 -20.33 13.07 5.54
N VAL A 138 -21.01 12.04 5.05
CA VAL A 138 -20.63 11.33 3.81
C VAL A 138 -20.60 12.29 2.63
N LYS A 139 -21.59 13.19 2.50
CA LYS A 139 -21.58 14.21 1.45
C LYS A 139 -20.36 15.14 1.57
N LYS A 140 -19.97 15.55 2.78
CA LYS A 140 -18.77 16.34 3.02
C LYS A 140 -17.51 15.58 2.61
N ILE A 141 -17.39 14.30 3.00
CA ILE A 141 -16.27 13.42 2.65
C ILE A 141 -16.14 13.27 1.13
N LEU A 142 -17.23 13.02 0.42
CA LEU A 142 -17.22 12.86 -1.04
C LEU A 142 -16.86 14.14 -1.80
N ALA A 143 -17.21 15.30 -1.23
CA ALA A 143 -16.89 16.61 -1.81
C ALA A 143 -15.50 17.12 -1.45
N PHE A 144 -14.77 16.40 -0.60
CA PHE A 144 -13.43 16.81 -0.15
C PHE A 144 -12.39 16.65 -1.26
N ASP A 145 -11.62 17.71 -1.51
CA ASP A 145 -10.52 17.70 -2.48
C ASP A 145 -9.25 17.10 -1.84
N GLU A 146 -8.89 15.91 -2.29
CA GLU A 146 -7.71 15.16 -1.81
C GLU A 146 -6.39 15.70 -2.41
N LEU A 147 -6.45 16.66 -3.32
CA LEU A 147 -5.27 17.29 -3.93
C LEU A 147 -4.96 18.65 -3.28
N ASP A 148 -5.81 19.11 -2.38
CA ASP A 148 -5.54 20.33 -1.61
C ASP A 148 -4.52 20.02 -0.51
N LEU A 149 -3.27 20.39 -0.77
CA LEU A 149 -2.12 20.20 0.13
C LEU A 149 -1.92 21.40 1.07
N ASP A 150 -2.89 22.29 1.21
CA ASP A 150 -2.80 23.40 2.14
C ASP A 150 -2.87 22.93 3.59
N ASP A 151 -1.70 22.80 4.20
CA ASP A 151 -1.50 22.39 5.60
C ASP A 151 -2.01 23.41 6.62
N SER A 152 -2.41 24.61 6.21
CA SER A 152 -2.77 25.73 7.11
C SER A 152 -4.04 25.46 7.93
N ASN A 153 -4.87 24.48 7.53
CA ASN A 153 -6.16 24.14 8.14
C ASN A 153 -6.29 22.66 8.53
N ARG A 154 -5.24 22.06 9.05
CA ARG A 154 -5.33 20.66 9.53
C ARG A 154 -6.29 20.55 10.71
N LEU A 155 -7.50 20.11 10.41
CA LEU A 155 -8.53 19.83 11.41
C LEU A 155 -8.38 18.40 11.91
N MET A 156 -8.64 18.19 13.18
CA MET A 156 -8.81 16.87 13.76
C MET A 156 -10.16 16.30 13.37
N SER A 157 -10.21 14.98 13.15
CA SER A 157 -11.41 14.33 12.62
C SER A 157 -12.55 14.32 13.62
N ARG A 158 -12.28 13.99 14.89
CA ARG A 158 -13.33 13.85 15.91
C ARG A 158 -14.18 15.12 16.04
N PRO A 159 -13.62 16.33 16.23
CA PRO A 159 -14.39 17.56 16.26
C PRO A 159 -15.22 17.82 14.99
N VAL A 160 -14.72 17.39 13.82
CA VAL A 160 -15.47 17.52 12.56
C VAL A 160 -16.64 16.54 12.51
N LEU A 161 -16.45 15.28 12.94
CA LEU A 161 -17.51 14.29 12.99
C LEU A 161 -18.63 14.70 13.96
N GLU A 162 -18.26 15.26 15.13
CA GLU A 162 -19.20 15.74 16.15
C GLU A 162 -20.11 16.88 15.68
N LEU A 163 -19.77 17.59 14.59
CA LEU A 163 -20.69 18.53 13.94
C LEU A 163 -21.88 17.86 13.24
N PHE A 164 -21.77 16.57 12.95
CA PHE A 164 -22.78 15.82 12.20
C PHE A 164 -23.39 14.67 12.99
N ILE A 165 -22.64 14.05 13.88
CA ILE A 165 -22.99 12.84 14.63
C ILE A 165 -22.86 13.13 16.12
N ASN A 166 -23.93 12.91 16.88
CA ASN A 166 -23.97 13.17 18.31
C ASN A 166 -23.70 11.88 19.15
N ASP A 167 -23.78 10.72 18.53
CA ASP A 167 -23.56 9.44 19.19
C ASP A 167 -22.04 9.09 19.16
N PRO A 168 -21.36 9.08 20.31
CA PRO A 168 -19.92 8.81 20.38
C PRO A 168 -19.58 7.36 19.99
N VAL A 169 -20.52 6.41 20.17
CA VAL A 169 -20.29 5.01 19.78
C VAL A 169 -20.21 4.89 18.26
N LEU A 170 -21.10 5.56 17.52
CA LEU A 170 -21.03 5.58 16.06
C LEU A 170 -19.72 6.22 15.58
N ILE A 171 -19.29 7.33 16.19
CA ILE A 171 -18.01 7.96 15.87
C ILE A 171 -16.87 6.97 16.07
N ASP A 172 -16.81 6.31 17.22
CA ASP A 172 -15.74 5.32 17.54
C ASP A 172 -15.78 4.11 16.61
N MET A 173 -16.96 3.64 16.21
CA MET A 173 -17.12 2.57 15.23
C MET A 173 -16.61 2.97 13.83
N LEU A 174 -16.81 4.24 13.43
CA LEU A 174 -16.25 4.75 12.17
C LEU A 174 -14.72 4.85 12.22
N PHE A 175 -14.14 5.21 13.37
CA PHE A 175 -12.69 5.24 13.54
C PHE A 175 -12.04 3.85 13.61
N CYS A 176 -12.74 2.87 14.19
CA CYS A 176 -12.18 1.56 14.52
C CYS A 176 -11.37 0.91 13.36
N PRO A 177 -11.91 0.68 12.16
CA PRO A 177 -11.14 0.07 11.07
C PRO A 177 -10.04 1.00 10.53
N LEU A 178 -10.20 2.32 10.62
CA LEU A 178 -9.23 3.28 10.11
C LEU A 178 -7.96 3.29 10.98
N MET A 179 -8.12 3.12 12.30
CA MET A 179 -7.00 3.11 13.25
C MET A 179 -6.07 1.91 13.07
N TYR A 180 -6.51 0.80 12.46
CA TYR A 180 -5.65 -0.35 12.16
C TYR A 180 -4.53 -0.02 11.17
N TYR A 181 -4.67 1.02 10.36
CA TYR A 181 -3.65 1.45 9.40
C TYR A 181 -2.56 2.32 10.03
N GLY A 182 -2.62 2.50 11.33
CA GLY A 182 -1.65 3.24 12.11
C GLY A 182 -1.95 4.74 12.17
N ASN A 183 -1.81 5.30 13.35
CA ASN A 183 -1.93 6.72 13.61
C ASN A 183 -1.04 7.10 14.79
N ALA A 184 -0.42 8.28 14.72
CA ALA A 184 0.44 8.79 15.78
C ALA A 184 -0.34 9.38 16.97
N ARG A 185 -1.67 9.54 16.86
CA ARG A 185 -2.53 10.12 17.89
C ARG A 185 -3.52 9.08 18.40
N GLU A 186 -3.65 8.99 19.70
CA GLU A 186 -4.62 8.11 20.35
C GLU A 186 -6.04 8.67 20.20
N GLY A 187 -6.97 7.83 19.73
CA GLY A 187 -8.40 8.13 19.64
C GLY A 187 -8.84 9.15 18.60
N ASP A 188 -7.92 9.71 17.79
CA ASP A 188 -8.25 10.68 16.73
C ASP A 188 -7.19 10.68 15.62
N MET A 189 -7.49 11.27 14.47
CA MET A 189 -6.56 11.44 13.35
C MET A 189 -6.83 12.76 12.64
N ASP A 190 -5.92 13.16 11.77
CA ASP A 190 -6.10 14.26 10.85
C ASP A 190 -7.31 14.01 9.92
N PHE A 191 -8.13 15.04 9.68
CA PHE A 191 -9.37 14.88 8.90
C PHE A 191 -9.09 14.53 7.44
N TYR A 192 -7.98 15.01 6.87
CA TYR A 192 -7.55 14.63 5.53
C TYR A 192 -7.27 13.11 5.45
N GLN A 193 -6.51 12.61 6.43
CA GLN A 193 -6.23 11.17 6.53
C GLN A 193 -7.53 10.37 6.73
N PHE A 194 -8.43 10.84 7.60
CA PHE A 194 -9.73 10.21 7.82
C PHE A 194 -10.53 10.10 6.52
N VAL A 195 -10.60 11.16 5.72
CA VAL A 195 -11.34 11.16 4.45
C VAL A 195 -10.78 10.13 3.48
N ILE A 196 -9.45 10.10 3.31
CA ILE A 196 -8.78 9.12 2.44
C ILE A 196 -9.09 7.69 2.90
N MET A 197 -8.93 7.42 4.20
CA MET A 197 -9.17 6.09 4.75
C MET A 197 -10.63 5.69 4.70
N PHE A 198 -11.55 6.62 4.98
CA PHE A 198 -12.99 6.37 4.88
C PHE A 198 -13.39 5.99 3.45
N LYS A 199 -12.94 6.76 2.45
CA LYS A 199 -13.19 6.45 1.03
C LYS A 199 -12.62 5.09 0.66
N SER A 200 -11.37 4.84 1.00
CA SER A 200 -10.67 3.59 0.66
C SER A 200 -11.29 2.33 1.26
N ILE A 201 -11.83 2.44 2.48
CA ILE A 201 -12.34 1.31 3.27
C ILE A 201 -13.85 1.13 3.06
N PHE A 202 -14.63 2.20 3.25
CA PHE A 202 -16.09 2.08 3.27
C PHE A 202 -16.74 2.36 1.92
N ILE A 203 -16.18 3.27 1.11
CA ILE A 203 -16.76 3.60 -0.20
C ILE A 203 -16.29 2.63 -1.29
N GLU A 204 -14.96 2.38 -1.34
CA GLU A 204 -14.36 1.52 -2.36
C GLU A 204 -14.29 0.06 -1.90
N GLY A 205 -14.06 -0.15 -0.60
CA GLY A 205 -14.09 -1.47 0.01
C GLY A 205 -12.79 -2.26 -0.10
N PHE A 206 -12.89 -3.55 0.15
CA PHE A 206 -11.75 -4.47 0.26
C PHE A 206 -11.74 -5.57 -0.79
N SER A 207 -10.52 -6.01 -1.08
CA SER A 207 -10.29 -7.26 -1.82
C SER A 207 -9.06 -7.97 -1.28
N LYS A 208 -8.94 -9.25 -1.59
CA LYS A 208 -7.76 -10.05 -1.30
C LYS A 208 -7.40 -10.89 -2.52
N PRO A 209 -6.12 -10.97 -2.93
CA PRO A 209 -5.73 -11.88 -3.99
C PRO A 209 -5.93 -13.32 -3.55
N GLU A 210 -6.43 -14.17 -4.45
CA GLU A 210 -6.49 -15.60 -4.24
C GLU A 210 -5.08 -16.12 -3.89
N GLY A 211 -4.96 -16.80 -2.75
CA GLY A 211 -3.68 -17.26 -2.25
C GLY A 211 -2.89 -16.29 -1.38
N GLY A 212 -3.37 -15.05 -1.16
CA GLY A 212 -2.74 -14.04 -0.29
C GLY A 212 -1.77 -13.10 -0.99
N MET A 213 -1.20 -12.16 -0.22
CA MET A 213 -0.36 -11.08 -0.78
C MET A 213 0.92 -11.56 -1.46
N HIS A 214 1.48 -12.69 -1.01
CA HIS A 214 2.68 -13.25 -1.64
C HIS A 214 2.46 -13.60 -3.13
N TYR A 215 1.22 -13.89 -3.55
CA TYR A 215 0.91 -14.11 -4.96
C TYR A 215 1.22 -12.87 -5.81
N ILE A 216 0.79 -11.70 -5.37
CA ILE A 216 1.08 -10.44 -6.08
C ILE A 216 2.59 -10.12 -6.05
N LEU A 217 3.26 -10.38 -4.93
CA LEU A 217 4.71 -10.16 -4.82
C LEU A 217 5.47 -11.04 -5.83
N ASN A 218 5.14 -12.31 -5.93
CA ASN A 218 5.76 -13.22 -6.90
C ASN A 218 5.43 -12.80 -8.33
N LEU A 219 4.17 -12.47 -8.63
CA LEU A 219 3.75 -11.97 -9.93
C LEU A 219 4.57 -10.74 -10.37
N MET A 220 4.80 -9.81 -9.45
CA MET A 220 5.61 -8.62 -9.72
C MET A 220 7.10 -8.95 -9.89
N ALA A 221 7.64 -9.84 -9.06
CA ALA A 221 9.04 -10.28 -9.16
C ALA A 221 9.31 -11.01 -10.48
N ASP A 222 8.39 -11.89 -10.90
CA ASP A 222 8.50 -12.61 -12.17
C ASP A 222 8.42 -11.64 -13.35
N LYS A 223 7.49 -10.68 -13.33
CA LYS A 223 7.42 -9.61 -14.33
C LYS A 223 8.71 -8.80 -14.42
N PHE A 224 9.31 -8.46 -13.28
CA PHE A 224 10.57 -7.74 -13.23
C PHE A 224 11.71 -8.54 -13.89
N LYS A 225 11.81 -9.84 -13.58
CA LYS A 225 12.80 -10.74 -14.19
C LYS A 225 12.57 -10.92 -15.70
N GLU A 226 11.32 -11.10 -16.13
CA GLU A 226 10.95 -11.19 -17.56
C GLU A 226 11.37 -9.96 -18.36
N LEU A 227 11.39 -8.77 -17.72
CA LEU A 227 11.88 -7.52 -18.30
C LEU A 227 13.41 -7.37 -18.24
N GLY A 228 14.15 -8.41 -17.82
CA GLY A 228 15.60 -8.42 -17.72
C GLY A 228 16.15 -7.82 -16.42
N GLY A 229 15.30 -7.56 -15.42
CA GLY A 229 15.73 -7.10 -14.11
C GLY A 229 16.42 -8.19 -13.29
N GLU A 230 17.42 -7.82 -12.52
CA GLU A 230 18.15 -8.72 -11.62
C GLU A 230 17.67 -8.55 -10.18
N LEU A 231 17.40 -9.69 -9.50
CA LEU A 231 16.93 -9.71 -8.12
C LEU A 231 17.94 -10.48 -7.26
N LYS A 232 18.63 -9.75 -6.35
CA LYS A 232 19.58 -10.31 -5.38
C LYS A 232 18.94 -10.38 -4.02
N MET A 233 18.64 -11.60 -3.56
CA MET A 233 18.01 -11.89 -2.28
C MET A 233 19.04 -12.33 -1.24
N GLY A 234 18.73 -12.14 0.04
CA GLY A 234 19.57 -12.60 1.17
C GLY A 234 20.87 -11.81 1.34
N SER A 235 20.95 -10.62 0.76
CA SER A 235 22.12 -9.75 0.90
C SER A 235 21.70 -8.30 1.07
N GLY A 236 21.97 -7.74 2.25
CA GLY A 236 21.68 -6.33 2.56
C GLY A 236 22.73 -5.39 1.97
N VAL A 237 22.35 -4.12 1.85
CA VAL A 237 23.28 -3.05 1.50
C VAL A 237 24.00 -2.58 2.75
N LYS A 238 25.34 -2.61 2.69
CA LYS A 238 26.24 -2.15 3.77
C LYS A 238 26.56 -0.66 3.63
N THR A 239 26.84 -0.21 2.39
CA THR A 239 27.27 1.17 2.13
C THR A 239 26.88 1.60 0.70
N ILE A 240 26.50 2.84 0.55
CA ILE A 240 26.36 3.52 -0.74
C ILE A 240 27.61 4.40 -0.91
N ASN A 241 28.45 4.09 -1.89
CA ASN A 241 29.67 4.84 -2.20
C ASN A 241 29.31 6.02 -3.13
N ALA A 242 29.40 7.22 -2.60
CA ALA A 242 29.17 8.45 -3.35
C ALA A 242 30.31 9.45 -3.15
N SER A 243 30.67 10.17 -4.20
CA SER A 243 31.67 11.24 -4.17
C SER A 243 31.11 12.47 -4.86
N GLN A 244 31.25 13.63 -4.24
CA GLN A 244 30.74 14.91 -4.75
C GLN A 244 29.25 14.87 -5.15
N GLY A 245 28.42 14.13 -4.39
CA GLY A 245 27.00 13.98 -4.67
C GLY A 245 26.62 13.00 -5.78
N ILE A 246 27.62 12.30 -6.36
CA ILE A 246 27.40 11.32 -7.42
C ILE A 246 27.65 9.91 -6.86
N VAL A 247 26.68 9.03 -7.03
CA VAL A 247 26.78 7.61 -6.67
C VAL A 247 27.67 6.89 -7.70
N GLY A 248 28.59 6.06 -7.19
CA GLY A 248 29.46 5.21 -8.03
C GLY A 248 29.18 3.73 -7.88
N SER A 249 28.86 3.29 -6.65
CA SER A 249 28.63 1.88 -6.35
C SER A 249 27.84 1.69 -5.06
N VAL A 250 27.38 0.45 -4.87
CA VAL A 250 26.77 -0.06 -3.62
C VAL A 250 27.57 -1.26 -3.16
N LEU A 251 28.02 -1.26 -1.91
CA LEU A 251 28.69 -2.37 -1.25
C LEU A 251 27.64 -3.20 -0.48
N LEU A 252 27.59 -4.50 -0.72
CA LEU A 252 26.70 -5.43 -0.05
C LEU A 252 27.32 -6.00 1.24
N GLU A 253 26.50 -6.60 2.10
CA GLU A 253 26.96 -7.25 3.35
C GLU A 253 27.88 -8.45 3.11
N ASN A 254 27.82 -9.07 1.94
CA ASN A 254 28.70 -10.16 1.49
C ASN A 254 30.00 -9.66 0.83
N ASP A 255 30.31 -8.37 0.94
CA ASP A 255 31.46 -7.67 0.36
C ASP A 255 31.47 -7.63 -1.19
N GLU A 256 30.35 -7.96 -1.86
CA GLU A 256 30.17 -7.73 -3.30
C GLU A 256 29.95 -6.24 -3.55
N GLU A 257 30.69 -5.65 -4.48
CA GLU A 257 30.51 -4.26 -4.89
C GLU A 257 29.82 -4.19 -6.26
N LEU A 258 28.72 -3.46 -6.34
CA LEU A 258 27.89 -3.30 -7.53
C LEU A 258 28.02 -1.86 -8.05
N ALA A 259 28.57 -1.67 -9.26
CA ALA A 259 28.66 -0.35 -9.86
C ALA A 259 27.28 0.13 -10.35
N THR A 260 26.93 1.40 -10.11
CA THR A 260 25.66 1.98 -10.52
C THR A 260 25.74 3.49 -10.74
N GLU A 261 24.76 4.03 -11.47
CA GLU A 261 24.61 5.47 -11.71
C GLU A 261 23.62 6.11 -10.73
N ALA A 262 22.66 5.32 -10.23
CA ALA A 262 21.65 5.80 -9.31
C ALA A 262 21.25 4.75 -8.28
N VAL A 263 20.80 5.20 -7.11
CA VAL A 263 20.23 4.35 -6.06
C VAL A 263 18.86 4.87 -5.71
N LEU A 264 17.88 3.94 -5.66
CA LEU A 264 16.55 4.19 -5.13
C LEU A 264 16.38 3.33 -3.88
N SER A 265 16.11 3.95 -2.73
CA SER A 265 15.81 3.22 -1.50
C SER A 265 14.30 3.15 -1.29
N SER A 266 13.76 1.95 -1.12
CA SER A 266 12.38 1.69 -0.72
C SER A 266 12.27 1.22 0.74
N MET A 267 13.38 1.20 1.47
CA MET A 267 13.38 0.94 2.91
C MET A 267 12.97 2.21 3.66
N GLY A 268 12.26 2.02 4.80
CA GLY A 268 11.96 3.12 5.71
C GLY A 268 13.22 3.71 6.36
N TYR A 269 13.03 4.78 7.12
CA TYR A 269 14.08 5.41 7.92
C TYR A 269 14.46 4.56 9.12
#